data_3bd5ca4d37cbe1bee96f68fcef81c548
#
_entry.id   3bd5ca4d37cbe1bee96f68fcef81c548
#
_cell.length_a   1.000
_cell.length_b   1.000
_cell.length_c   1.000
_cell.angle_alpha   90.00
_cell.angle_beta   90.00
_cell.angle_gamma   90.00
#
_symmetry.space_group_name_H-M   'P 1'
#
loop_
_entity.id
_entity.type
_entity.pdbx_description
1 polymer ?
#
loop_
_entity_poly.entity_id
_entity_poly.type
_entity_poly.pdbx_seq_one_letter_code
_entity_poly.pdbx_strand_id
1 'polypeptide(L)'
;MTTQHASLYEIPLHRIDGSPATLGDFRGKVLLLVNVASQCGLTPQYDALEKLYETYRDRGLAVLGFPANEFGAQEPGSNAEIQEFCRTNFGVQFPMFEKIVVKGEGIHPLYRELTQAVSKANDLGDDTFAKKLAGYGITHEQPSDVMWNFEKFLVDRQGKVVGRFAPSVTPDNPELIRAIESALG
;
A
#
# COMPACT_ATOMS: atom_id res chain seq x y z
N MET A 1 -1.21 -21.37 23.53
CA MET A 1 -0.08 -20.54 23.13
C MET A 1 -0.41 -19.82 21.83
N THR A 2 -0.51 -18.54 21.90
CA THR A 2 -0.72 -17.74 20.72
C THR A 2 0.55 -17.71 19.89
N THR A 3 0.45 -18.04 18.61
CA THR A 3 1.54 -17.85 17.67
C THR A 3 1.86 -16.36 17.65
N GLN A 4 3.02 -15.98 18.13
CA GLN A 4 3.43 -14.59 18.04
C GLN A 4 3.86 -14.29 16.61
N HIS A 5 3.02 -13.53 15.92
CA HIS A 5 3.47 -12.90 14.70
C HIS A 5 4.37 -11.73 15.07
N ALA A 6 5.46 -11.56 14.31
CA ALA A 6 6.30 -10.37 14.46
C ALA A 6 5.40 -9.14 14.34
N SER A 7 5.56 -8.21 15.28
CA SER A 7 4.85 -6.92 15.19
C SER A 7 5.22 -6.25 13.87
N LEU A 8 4.24 -5.71 13.16
CA LEU A 8 4.50 -4.93 11.94
C LEU A 8 5.49 -3.80 12.22
N TYR A 9 5.45 -3.24 13.44
CA TYR A 9 6.30 -2.12 13.83
C TYR A 9 7.79 -2.46 13.91
N GLU A 10 8.15 -3.74 14.00
CA GLU A 10 9.53 -4.16 14.21
C GLU A 10 10.21 -4.64 12.94
N ILE A 11 9.47 -4.77 11.84
CA ILE A 11 10.01 -5.26 10.58
C ILE A 11 10.95 -4.19 9.99
N PRO A 12 12.23 -4.53 9.72
CA PRO A 12 13.16 -3.57 9.12
C PRO A 12 12.72 -3.12 7.73
N LEU A 13 12.77 -1.82 7.51
CA LEU A 13 12.46 -1.16 6.26
C LEU A 13 13.56 -0.15 5.93
N HIS A 14 13.53 0.38 4.72
CA HIS A 14 14.35 1.53 4.32
C HIS A 14 13.45 2.54 3.63
N ARG A 15 13.64 3.81 3.96
CA ARG A 15 13.01 4.89 3.21
C ARG A 15 13.59 4.94 1.81
N ILE A 16 12.94 5.64 0.92
CA ILE A 16 13.35 5.70 -0.48
C ILE A 16 14.75 6.29 -0.66
N ASP A 17 15.23 7.09 0.31
CA ASP A 17 16.58 7.63 0.34
C ASP A 17 17.62 6.65 0.91
N GLY A 18 17.21 5.43 1.29
CA GLY A 18 18.07 4.39 1.83
C GLY A 18 18.21 4.41 3.35
N SER A 19 17.68 5.41 4.07
CA SER A 19 17.78 5.47 5.52
C SER A 19 16.95 4.38 6.19
N PRO A 20 17.45 3.77 7.29
CA PRO A 20 16.70 2.75 8.01
C PRO A 20 15.39 3.28 8.60
N ALA A 21 14.36 2.44 8.60
CA ALA A 21 13.06 2.79 9.14
C ALA A 21 12.32 1.55 9.60
N THR A 22 11.24 1.74 10.34
CA THR A 22 10.25 0.71 10.65
C THR A 22 8.88 1.39 10.67
N LEU A 23 7.80 0.60 10.65
CA LEU A 23 6.47 1.17 10.89
C LEU A 23 6.35 1.69 12.32
N GLY A 24 7.23 1.24 13.22
CA GLY A 24 7.30 1.77 14.59
C GLY A 24 7.56 3.27 14.67
N ASP A 25 8.17 3.84 13.62
CA ASP A 25 8.35 5.30 13.52
C ASP A 25 7.02 6.05 13.47
N PHE A 26 5.94 5.34 13.14
CA PHE A 26 4.60 5.88 13.01
C PHE A 26 3.63 5.36 14.08
N ARG A 27 4.15 4.85 15.22
CA ARG A 27 3.29 4.33 16.30
C ARG A 27 2.23 5.34 16.70
N GLY A 28 1.02 4.84 16.94
CA GLY A 28 -0.11 5.66 17.34
C GLY A 28 -0.84 6.33 16.19
N LYS A 29 -0.33 6.21 14.97
CA LYS A 29 -1.00 6.73 13.78
C LYS A 29 -1.79 5.63 13.08
N VAL A 30 -2.79 6.05 12.31
CA VAL A 30 -3.46 5.19 11.35
C VAL A 30 -2.60 5.18 10.08
N LEU A 31 -2.35 3.99 9.52
CA LEU A 31 -1.48 3.86 8.35
C LEU A 31 -2.27 3.32 7.17
N LEU A 32 -2.11 3.96 6.01
CA LEU A 32 -2.58 3.43 4.74
C LEU A 32 -1.34 3.05 3.93
N LEU A 33 -1.11 1.75 3.76
CA LEU A 33 0.03 1.23 3.02
C LEU A 33 -0.42 0.90 1.59
N VAL A 34 0.32 1.42 0.61
CA VAL A 34 -0.04 1.28 -0.80
C VAL A 34 1.19 0.82 -1.58
N ASN A 35 1.06 -0.27 -2.33
CA ASN A 35 2.10 -0.64 -3.29
C ASN A 35 1.89 0.16 -4.57
N VAL A 36 2.93 0.86 -5.00
CA VAL A 36 2.81 1.90 -6.03
C VAL A 36 3.71 1.62 -7.23
N ALA A 37 3.38 2.26 -8.35
CA ALA A 37 4.16 2.16 -9.58
C ALA A 37 4.03 3.45 -10.40
N SER A 38 5.08 3.74 -11.19
CA SER A 38 5.19 4.97 -11.96
C SER A 38 4.62 4.86 -13.38
N GLN A 39 4.39 3.64 -13.90
CA GLN A 39 3.99 3.40 -15.28
C GLN A 39 2.69 2.61 -15.39
N CYS A 40 1.86 2.64 -14.36
CA CYS A 40 0.58 1.95 -14.31
C CYS A 40 -0.57 2.87 -14.78
N GLY A 41 -1.61 2.27 -15.36
CA GLY A 41 -2.83 3.02 -15.65
C GLY A 41 -3.48 3.63 -14.40
N LEU A 42 -3.18 3.08 -13.21
CA LEU A 42 -3.67 3.60 -11.92
C LEU A 42 -2.73 4.62 -11.28
N THR A 43 -1.59 4.92 -11.89
CA THR A 43 -0.61 5.89 -11.36
C THR A 43 -1.23 7.25 -11.02
N PRO A 44 -2.23 7.76 -11.74
CA PRO A 44 -2.92 9.00 -11.34
C PRO A 44 -3.53 8.97 -9.94
N GLN A 45 -3.70 7.80 -9.31
CA GLN A 45 -4.14 7.73 -7.91
C GLN A 45 -3.18 8.41 -6.93
N TYR A 46 -1.94 8.68 -7.33
CA TYR A 46 -1.02 9.47 -6.50
C TYR A 46 -1.61 10.83 -6.10
N ASP A 47 -2.34 11.50 -7.00
CA ASP A 47 -2.99 12.79 -6.68
C ASP A 47 -3.96 12.65 -5.51
N ALA A 48 -4.82 11.64 -5.58
CA ALA A 48 -5.83 11.42 -4.54
C ALA A 48 -5.19 10.92 -3.24
N LEU A 49 -4.11 10.13 -3.31
CA LEU A 49 -3.35 9.68 -2.13
C LEU A 49 -2.71 10.88 -1.42
N GLU A 50 -2.08 11.78 -2.16
CA GLU A 50 -1.46 12.96 -1.58
C GLU A 50 -2.51 13.88 -0.94
N LYS A 51 -3.65 14.06 -1.62
CA LYS A 51 -4.76 14.84 -1.09
C LYS A 51 -5.34 14.25 0.19
N LEU A 52 -5.47 12.92 0.24
CA LEU A 52 -5.91 12.20 1.42
C LEU A 52 -4.94 12.43 2.58
N TYR A 53 -3.64 12.32 2.30
CA TYR A 53 -2.60 12.57 3.28
C TYR A 53 -2.65 13.99 3.83
N GLU A 54 -2.72 14.98 2.96
CA GLU A 54 -2.80 16.39 3.38
C GLU A 54 -4.03 16.66 4.24
N THR A 55 -5.15 16.04 3.91
CA THR A 55 -6.42 16.25 4.62
C THR A 55 -6.39 15.67 6.04
N TYR A 56 -5.78 14.50 6.23
CA TYR A 56 -5.90 13.76 7.50
C TYR A 56 -4.60 13.64 8.31
N ARG A 57 -3.47 14.12 7.80
CA ARG A 57 -2.19 13.95 8.53
C ARG A 57 -2.21 14.58 9.92
N ASP A 58 -2.87 15.72 10.08
CA ASP A 58 -2.96 16.40 11.38
C ASP A 58 -3.87 15.67 12.37
N ARG A 59 -4.73 14.79 11.86
CA ARG A 59 -5.56 13.91 12.69
C ARG A 59 -4.88 12.57 12.99
N GLY A 60 -3.71 12.31 12.42
CA GLY A 60 -2.92 11.13 12.70
C GLY A 60 -2.89 10.08 11.61
N LEU A 61 -3.23 10.42 10.36
CA LEU A 61 -3.05 9.51 9.21
C LEU A 61 -1.65 9.66 8.64
N ALA A 62 -1.01 8.53 8.35
CA ALA A 62 0.15 8.48 7.47
C ALA A 62 -0.17 7.59 6.27
N VAL A 63 0.15 8.07 5.08
CA VAL A 63 0.10 7.29 3.84
C VAL A 63 1.53 6.85 3.55
N LEU A 64 1.74 5.57 3.32
CA LEU A 64 3.07 4.99 3.12
C LEU A 64 3.12 4.30 1.76
N GLY A 65 3.99 4.79 0.87
CA GLY A 65 4.13 4.26 -0.48
C GLY A 65 5.28 3.27 -0.60
N PHE A 66 5.01 2.10 -1.14
CA PHE A 66 5.98 1.02 -1.34
C PHE A 66 6.05 0.69 -2.84
N PRO A 67 7.04 1.21 -3.57
CA PRO A 67 7.20 0.85 -4.98
C PRO A 67 7.44 -0.64 -5.16
N ALA A 68 6.82 -1.23 -6.18
CA ALA A 68 6.95 -2.65 -6.48
C ALA A 68 6.89 -2.90 -7.99
N ASN A 69 7.65 -3.87 -8.48
CA ASN A 69 7.82 -4.12 -9.91
C ASN A 69 7.21 -5.45 -10.38
N GLU A 70 6.44 -6.15 -9.53
CA GLU A 70 5.89 -7.48 -9.83
C GLU A 70 4.67 -7.45 -10.75
N PHE A 71 4.11 -6.27 -10.99
CA PHE A 71 2.86 -6.14 -11.73
C PHE A 71 3.12 -5.47 -13.10
N GLY A 72 3.44 -6.31 -14.09
CA GLY A 72 3.70 -5.85 -15.45
C GLY A 72 4.99 -5.06 -15.61
N ALA A 73 5.93 -5.17 -14.66
CA ALA A 73 7.18 -4.41 -14.66
C ALA A 73 6.94 -2.90 -14.84
N GLN A 74 5.94 -2.37 -14.15
CA GLN A 74 5.51 -0.96 -14.28
C GLN A 74 6.23 -0.03 -13.30
N GLU A 75 7.25 -0.54 -12.58
CA GLU A 75 8.12 0.25 -11.71
C GLU A 75 9.59 -0.11 -11.93
N PRO A 76 10.12 0.08 -13.15
CA PRO A 76 11.49 -0.38 -13.47
C PRO A 76 12.59 0.55 -12.98
N GLY A 77 12.25 1.77 -12.57
CA GLY A 77 13.23 2.78 -12.20
C GLY A 77 13.95 2.49 -10.88
N SER A 78 15.05 3.22 -10.65
CA SER A 78 15.74 3.21 -9.38
C SER A 78 14.93 3.95 -8.30
N ASN A 79 15.30 3.76 -7.02
CA ASN A 79 14.65 4.49 -5.93
C ASN A 79 14.76 6.01 -6.12
N ALA A 80 15.92 6.51 -6.58
CA ALA A 80 16.11 7.93 -6.85
C ALA A 80 15.19 8.44 -7.98
N GLU A 81 15.06 7.66 -9.04
CA GLU A 81 14.18 8.00 -10.17
C GLU A 81 12.70 8.01 -9.74
N ILE A 82 12.29 7.06 -8.92
CA ILE A 82 10.92 6.97 -8.38
C ILE A 82 10.63 8.19 -7.51
N GLN A 83 11.55 8.55 -6.63
CA GLN A 83 11.38 9.72 -5.77
C GLN A 83 11.21 11.00 -6.57
N GLU A 84 12.05 11.18 -7.59
CA GLU A 84 11.98 12.34 -8.48
C GLU A 84 10.67 12.37 -9.25
N PHE A 85 10.23 11.22 -9.77
CA PHE A 85 8.97 11.09 -10.49
C PHE A 85 7.78 11.52 -9.61
N CYS A 86 7.72 11.00 -8.39
CA CYS A 86 6.63 11.30 -7.46
C CYS A 86 6.59 12.78 -7.08
N ARG A 87 7.76 13.36 -6.82
CA ARG A 87 7.87 14.76 -6.45
C ARG A 87 7.49 15.67 -7.62
N THR A 88 8.03 15.42 -8.79
CA THR A 88 7.86 16.28 -9.97
C THR A 88 6.45 16.22 -10.53
N ASN A 89 5.86 15.02 -10.62
CA ASN A 89 4.58 14.83 -11.30
C ASN A 89 3.37 14.95 -10.37
N PHE A 90 3.53 14.64 -9.09
CA PHE A 90 2.39 14.56 -8.16
C PHE A 90 2.60 15.32 -6.85
N GLY A 91 3.76 15.93 -6.66
CA GLY A 91 4.06 16.67 -5.43
C GLY A 91 3.94 15.83 -4.16
N VAL A 92 4.29 14.55 -4.23
CA VAL A 92 4.12 13.60 -3.13
C VAL A 92 4.95 14.05 -1.92
N GLN A 93 4.27 14.22 -0.78
CA GLN A 93 4.88 14.55 0.50
C GLN A 93 4.75 13.42 1.52
N PHE A 94 3.84 12.46 1.29
CA PHE A 94 3.74 11.31 2.18
C PHE A 94 5.00 10.44 2.08
N PRO A 95 5.36 9.72 3.16
CA PRO A 95 6.59 8.90 3.18
C PRO A 95 6.61 7.84 2.08
N MET A 96 7.70 7.83 1.33
CA MET A 96 7.99 6.80 0.34
C MET A 96 9.11 5.91 0.84
N PHE A 97 9.03 4.63 0.50
CA PHE A 97 10.01 3.62 0.90
C PHE A 97 10.73 3.08 -0.32
N GLU A 98 11.85 2.37 -0.10
CA GLU A 98 12.57 1.75 -1.19
C GLU A 98 11.73 0.65 -1.85
N LYS A 99 12.01 0.37 -3.12
CA LYS A 99 11.33 -0.68 -3.87
C LYS A 99 11.49 -2.02 -3.15
N ILE A 100 10.37 -2.73 -2.98
CA ILE A 100 10.33 -4.06 -2.35
C ILE A 100 9.54 -5.03 -3.22
N VAL A 101 9.66 -6.33 -2.90
CA VAL A 101 8.85 -7.37 -3.53
C VAL A 101 7.59 -7.56 -2.69
N VAL A 102 6.41 -7.44 -3.31
CA VAL A 102 5.13 -7.55 -2.59
C VAL A 102 4.34 -8.80 -2.93
N LYS A 103 4.84 -9.61 -3.87
CA LYS A 103 4.17 -10.84 -4.32
C LYS A 103 5.21 -11.85 -4.80
N GLY A 104 4.96 -13.12 -4.49
CA GLY A 104 5.74 -14.23 -5.04
C GLY A 104 7.03 -14.49 -4.28
N GLU A 105 7.98 -15.12 -4.97
CA GLU A 105 9.27 -15.45 -4.38
C GLU A 105 10.02 -14.17 -3.98
N GLY A 106 10.60 -14.19 -2.78
CA GLY A 106 11.30 -13.04 -2.24
C GLY A 106 10.40 -11.97 -1.64
N ILE A 107 9.13 -12.28 -1.43
CA ILE A 107 8.18 -11.33 -0.82
C ILE A 107 8.75 -10.75 0.47
N HIS A 108 8.67 -9.43 0.60
CA HIS A 108 9.14 -8.72 1.79
C HIS A 108 8.32 -9.16 3.02
N PRO A 109 8.96 -9.33 4.19
CA PRO A 109 8.25 -9.76 5.41
C PRO A 109 7.03 -8.91 5.75
N LEU A 110 7.08 -7.59 5.49
CA LEU A 110 5.94 -6.71 5.72
C LEU A 110 4.71 -7.17 4.92
N TYR A 111 4.87 -7.41 3.63
CA TYR A 111 3.74 -7.81 2.79
C TYR A 111 3.32 -9.24 3.04
N ARG A 112 4.23 -10.11 3.48
CA ARG A 112 3.85 -11.44 3.95
C ARG A 112 2.89 -11.35 5.13
N GLU A 113 3.20 -10.52 6.12
CA GLU A 113 2.34 -10.32 7.29
C GLU A 113 1.01 -9.66 6.92
N LEU A 114 1.04 -8.63 6.06
CA LEU A 114 -0.17 -7.92 5.64
C LEU A 114 -1.15 -8.86 4.92
N THR A 115 -0.65 -9.65 3.97
CA THR A 115 -1.51 -10.55 3.18
C THR A 115 -2.03 -11.73 4.00
N GLN A 116 -1.32 -12.11 5.06
CA GLN A 116 -1.80 -13.14 6.00
C GLN A 116 -2.84 -12.57 6.97
N ALA A 117 -2.67 -11.33 7.38
CA ALA A 117 -3.59 -10.70 8.33
C ALA A 117 -4.98 -10.47 7.72
N VAL A 118 -5.05 -10.02 6.47
CA VAL A 118 -6.29 -9.88 5.70
C VAL A 118 -6.07 -10.50 4.34
N SER A 119 -6.65 -11.67 4.12
CA SER A 119 -6.33 -12.52 2.97
C SER A 119 -7.07 -12.17 1.69
N LYS A 120 -7.98 -11.19 1.73
CA LYS A 120 -8.76 -10.82 0.57
C LYS A 120 -8.98 -9.31 0.50
N ALA A 121 -8.73 -8.73 -0.67
CA ALA A 121 -9.02 -7.32 -0.92
C ALA A 121 -10.51 -7.10 -1.06
N ASN A 122 -11.02 -6.03 -0.46
CA ASN A 122 -12.41 -5.61 -0.60
C ASN A 122 -12.54 -4.76 -1.87
N ASP A 123 -13.31 -5.24 -2.83
CA ASP A 123 -13.59 -4.54 -4.09
C ASP A 123 -14.91 -3.74 -4.05
N LEU A 124 -15.53 -3.67 -2.87
CA LEU A 124 -16.79 -2.98 -2.62
C LEU A 124 -17.95 -3.51 -3.49
N GLY A 125 -17.88 -4.80 -3.86
CA GLY A 125 -18.89 -5.46 -4.68
C GLY A 125 -18.72 -5.23 -6.18
N ASP A 126 -17.66 -4.57 -6.61
CA ASP A 126 -17.35 -4.35 -8.02
C ASP A 126 -16.13 -5.18 -8.44
N ASP A 127 -16.38 -6.30 -9.10
CA ASP A 127 -15.33 -7.22 -9.55
C ASP A 127 -14.81 -6.92 -10.97
N THR A 128 -15.18 -5.78 -11.54
CA THR A 128 -14.80 -5.40 -12.91
C THR A 128 -13.29 -5.42 -13.11
N PHE A 129 -12.55 -4.87 -12.13
CA PHE A 129 -11.09 -4.82 -12.22
C PHE A 129 -10.49 -6.23 -12.17
N ALA A 130 -10.95 -7.09 -11.27
CA ALA A 130 -10.49 -8.48 -11.18
C ALA A 130 -10.76 -9.26 -12.47
N LYS A 131 -11.92 -9.07 -13.06
CA LYS A 131 -12.28 -9.68 -14.35
C LYS A 131 -11.39 -9.17 -15.48
N LYS A 132 -11.07 -7.88 -15.46
CA LYS A 132 -10.18 -7.26 -16.45
C LYS A 132 -8.77 -7.89 -16.37
N LEU A 133 -8.23 -8.05 -15.16
CA LEU A 133 -6.94 -8.70 -14.96
C LEU A 133 -6.96 -10.14 -15.45
N ALA A 134 -8.00 -10.90 -15.13
CA ALA A 134 -8.17 -12.27 -15.59
C ALA A 134 -8.25 -12.34 -17.13
N GLY A 135 -8.90 -11.36 -17.76
CA GLY A 135 -9.00 -11.25 -19.22
C GLY A 135 -7.65 -11.02 -19.88
N TYR A 136 -6.69 -10.43 -19.16
CA TYR A 136 -5.32 -10.28 -19.67
C TYR A 136 -4.42 -11.47 -19.31
N GLY A 137 -4.97 -12.55 -18.73
CA GLY A 137 -4.20 -13.72 -18.35
C GLY A 137 -3.39 -13.53 -17.08
N ILE A 138 -3.68 -12.51 -16.29
CA ILE A 138 -2.98 -12.24 -15.04
C ILE A 138 -3.57 -13.14 -13.96
N THR A 139 -2.73 -14.02 -13.40
CA THR A 139 -3.13 -15.01 -12.40
C THR A 139 -2.30 -14.85 -11.12
N HIS A 140 -2.80 -15.42 -10.04
CA HIS A 140 -2.14 -15.40 -8.73
C HIS A 140 -1.96 -16.83 -8.25
N GLU A 141 -0.76 -17.15 -7.74
CA GLU A 141 -0.48 -18.48 -7.17
C GLU A 141 -1.28 -18.71 -5.89
N GLN A 142 -1.48 -17.65 -5.10
CA GLN A 142 -2.22 -17.71 -3.85
C GLN A 142 -3.41 -16.74 -3.91
N PRO A 143 -4.58 -17.14 -3.37
CA PRO A 143 -5.72 -16.22 -3.31
C PRO A 143 -5.44 -14.94 -2.52
N SER A 144 -4.47 -15.00 -1.59
CA SER A 144 -4.10 -13.86 -0.75
C SER A 144 -3.09 -12.92 -1.40
N ASP A 145 -2.59 -13.24 -2.59
CA ASP A 145 -1.61 -12.38 -3.27
C ASP A 145 -2.18 -10.99 -3.54
N VAL A 146 -1.30 -9.97 -3.43
CA VAL A 146 -1.65 -8.62 -3.89
C VAL A 146 -2.05 -8.70 -5.36
N MET A 147 -3.19 -8.11 -5.70
CA MET A 147 -3.82 -8.26 -7.01
C MET A 147 -3.10 -7.50 -8.11
N TRP A 148 -2.72 -6.25 -7.82
CA TRP A 148 -2.08 -5.36 -8.79
C TRP A 148 -1.51 -4.14 -8.05
N ASN A 149 -0.89 -3.22 -8.80
CA ASN A 149 -0.44 -1.94 -8.27
C ASN A 149 -1.60 -1.17 -7.63
N PHE A 150 -1.32 -0.40 -6.60
CA PHE A 150 -2.27 0.47 -5.88
C PHE A 150 -3.32 -0.27 -5.05
N GLU A 151 -3.02 -1.47 -4.61
CA GLU A 151 -3.81 -2.11 -3.56
C GLU A 151 -3.46 -1.47 -2.21
N LYS A 152 -4.45 -1.37 -1.31
CA LYS A 152 -4.31 -0.62 -0.06
C LYS A 152 -4.55 -1.52 1.14
N PHE A 153 -3.70 -1.36 2.17
CA PHE A 153 -3.90 -1.97 3.49
C PHE A 153 -4.06 -0.87 4.52
N LEU A 154 -5.05 -1.00 5.40
CA LEU A 154 -5.33 -0.05 6.46
C LEU A 154 -4.93 -0.66 7.80
N VAL A 155 -4.08 0.05 8.56
CA VAL A 155 -3.58 -0.36 9.87
C VAL A 155 -4.05 0.66 10.90
N ASP A 156 -4.65 0.18 11.99
CA ASP A 156 -5.17 1.06 13.03
C ASP A 156 -4.06 1.60 13.96
N ARG A 157 -4.44 2.41 14.94
CA ARG A 157 -3.49 3.05 15.85
C ARG A 157 -2.74 2.07 16.74
N GLN A 158 -3.21 0.83 16.86
CA GLN A 158 -2.58 -0.22 17.63
C GLN A 158 -1.73 -1.18 16.80
N GLY A 159 -1.58 -0.90 15.51
CA GLY A 159 -0.78 -1.75 14.61
C GLY A 159 -1.52 -2.96 14.07
N LYS A 160 -2.85 -3.01 14.19
CA LYS A 160 -3.66 -4.09 13.66
C LYS A 160 -4.13 -3.77 12.24
N VAL A 161 -4.01 -4.72 11.32
CA VAL A 161 -4.56 -4.58 9.97
C VAL A 161 -6.07 -4.72 10.04
N VAL A 162 -6.79 -3.65 9.72
CA VAL A 162 -8.25 -3.58 9.84
C VAL A 162 -8.97 -3.49 8.51
N GLY A 163 -8.23 -3.34 7.40
CA GLY A 163 -8.84 -3.29 6.08
C GLY A 163 -7.85 -3.56 4.97
N ARG A 164 -8.38 -4.01 3.83
CA ARG A 164 -7.61 -4.23 2.61
C ARG A 164 -8.54 -3.92 1.44
N PHE A 165 -8.12 -3.01 0.56
CA PHE A 165 -8.96 -2.51 -0.52
C PHE A 165 -8.31 -2.78 -1.86
N ALA A 166 -9.12 -3.21 -2.83
CA ALA A 166 -8.67 -3.54 -4.18
C ALA A 166 -8.03 -2.33 -4.87
N PRO A 167 -7.15 -2.56 -5.85
CA PRO A 167 -6.49 -1.46 -6.57
C PRO A 167 -7.46 -0.45 -7.18
N SER A 168 -8.61 -0.91 -7.65
CA SER A 168 -9.63 -0.06 -8.26
C SER A 168 -10.39 0.84 -7.28
N VAL A 169 -10.28 0.57 -5.98
CA VAL A 169 -10.88 1.43 -4.95
C VAL A 169 -10.00 2.67 -4.83
N THR A 170 -10.49 3.79 -5.34
CA THR A 170 -9.73 5.04 -5.36
C THR A 170 -9.61 5.65 -3.96
N PRO A 171 -8.55 6.44 -3.71
CA PRO A 171 -8.36 7.04 -2.37
C PRO A 171 -9.46 8.00 -1.94
N ASP A 172 -10.22 8.54 -2.87
CA ASP A 172 -11.38 9.41 -2.59
C ASP A 172 -12.69 8.64 -2.44
N ASN A 173 -12.66 7.31 -2.54
CA ASN A 173 -13.85 6.50 -2.41
C ASN A 173 -14.46 6.67 -1.00
N PRO A 174 -15.77 6.98 -0.87
CA PRO A 174 -16.41 7.21 0.43
C PRO A 174 -16.26 6.05 1.41
N GLU A 175 -16.26 4.81 0.94
CA GLU A 175 -16.12 3.63 1.81
C GLU A 175 -14.72 3.56 2.42
N LEU A 176 -13.67 3.85 1.63
CA LEU A 176 -12.30 3.89 2.13
C LEU A 176 -12.13 5.04 3.12
N ILE A 177 -12.64 6.22 2.80
CA ILE A 177 -12.59 7.39 3.69
C ILE A 177 -13.30 7.08 5.00
N ARG A 178 -14.46 6.43 4.95
CA ARG A 178 -15.22 6.05 6.15
C ARG A 178 -14.42 5.08 7.04
N ALA A 179 -13.74 4.12 6.44
CA ALA A 179 -12.88 3.19 7.17
C ALA A 179 -11.71 3.91 7.84
N ILE A 180 -11.09 4.87 7.15
CA ILE A 180 -10.01 5.69 7.70
C ILE A 180 -10.50 6.52 8.87
N GLU A 181 -11.62 7.21 8.71
CA GLU A 181 -12.20 8.05 9.77
C GLU A 181 -12.59 7.20 10.98
N SER A 182 -13.13 6.01 10.76
CA SER A 182 -13.44 5.08 11.84
C SER A 182 -12.19 4.67 12.63
N ALA A 183 -11.07 4.41 11.94
CA ALA A 183 -9.80 4.05 12.56
C ALA A 183 -9.17 5.24 13.31
N LEU A 184 -9.38 6.45 12.82
CA LEU A 184 -8.88 7.67 13.46
C LEU A 184 -9.64 7.98 14.77
N GLY A 185 -10.90 7.64 14.84
CA GLY A 185 -11.74 7.86 16.01
C GLY A 185 -12.51 9.16 16.05
#